data_76efdc62378e97aa1748e701cb166c83
#
_entry.id   76efdc62378e97aa1748e701cb166c83
#
_cell.length_a   1.000
_cell.length_b   1.000
_cell.length_c   1.000
_cell.angle_alpha   90.00
_cell.angle_beta   90.00
_cell.angle_gamma   90.00
#
_symmetry.space_group_name_H-M   'P 1'
#
loop_
_entity.id
_entity.type
_entity.pdbx_description
1 polymer ?
#
loop_
_entity_poly.entity_id
_entity_poly.type
_entity_poly.pdbx_seq_one_letter_code
_entity_poly.pdbx_strand_id
1 'polypeptide(L)'
;MIEIKRILLNLKTTLFLISGIFLITLTCSNHKKTKQYTQSEIDSLKNEFIQYCQTKDDEFKNADWSPLTPGDKVSFGALNYFDYDITFRYQLKINTYDNQDTIEVTGSKAGDLRKAVRYGYFDFKRDAHINRLEVWKMMPRKDSDEAHLFVGFWDATSGQETYPGGRYLDIQELEEDIYLLDFNYAYNPYCAYSNRYSCLIPPLENRFETALTCGEKIYKKH
;
A
#
# COMPACT_ATOMS: atom_id res chain seq x y z
N MET A 1 -14.93 8.74 80.30
CA MET A 1 -14.53 7.40 79.81
C MET A 1 -15.51 6.82 78.79
N ILE A 2 -16.55 7.58 78.43
CA ILE A 2 -17.62 7.15 77.48
C ILE A 2 -17.45 7.81 76.08
N GLU A 3 -16.82 8.98 75.98
CA GLU A 3 -16.62 9.66 74.70
C GLU A 3 -15.55 9.07 73.78
N ILE A 4 -14.49 8.49 74.37
CA ILE A 4 -13.37 7.88 73.61
C ILE A 4 -13.80 6.63 72.86
N LYS A 5 -14.78 5.87 73.36
CA LYS A 5 -15.33 4.69 72.68
C LYS A 5 -16.23 5.02 71.45
N ARG A 6 -16.82 6.22 71.41
CA ARG A 6 -17.65 6.66 70.26
C ARG A 6 -16.82 7.08 69.06
N ILE A 7 -15.64 7.66 69.30
CA ILE A 7 -14.75 8.12 68.26
C ILE A 7 -14.05 6.92 67.59
N LEU A 8 -13.72 5.85 68.34
CA LEU A 8 -13.10 4.64 67.78
C LEU A 8 -14.09 3.75 67.00
N LEU A 9 -15.39 3.87 67.26
CA LEU A 9 -16.40 3.09 66.54
C LEU A 9 -16.72 3.73 65.16
N ASN A 10 -16.64 5.08 65.06
CA ASN A 10 -16.87 5.78 63.80
C ASN A 10 -15.67 5.72 62.86
N LEU A 11 -14.46 5.40 63.34
CA LEU A 11 -13.28 5.29 62.52
C LEU A 11 -13.17 3.89 61.84
N LYS A 12 -13.86 2.85 62.38
CA LYS A 12 -13.89 1.52 61.83
C LYS A 12 -14.95 1.34 60.72
N THR A 13 -16.01 2.17 60.72
CA THR A 13 -17.06 2.11 59.71
C THR A 13 -16.76 2.94 58.46
N THR A 14 -15.82 3.91 58.52
CA THR A 14 -15.42 4.69 57.36
C THR A 14 -14.29 4.07 56.55
N LEU A 15 -13.64 3.01 57.08
CA LEU A 15 -12.53 2.35 56.36
C LEU A 15 -12.99 1.11 55.52
N PHE A 16 -14.31 0.81 55.52
CA PHE A 16 -14.84 -0.33 54.79
C PHE A 16 -15.64 0.04 53.52
N LEU A 17 -15.67 1.35 53.15
CA LEU A 17 -16.45 1.83 52.00
C LEU A 17 -15.59 2.41 50.88
N ILE A 18 -14.25 2.24 50.89
CA ILE A 18 -13.36 2.59 49.80
C ILE A 18 -12.63 1.35 49.26
N SER A 19 -13.31 0.20 49.30
CA SER A 19 -12.99 -0.92 48.39
C SER A 19 -13.91 -0.84 47.18
N GLY A 20 -13.98 0.33 46.58
CA GLY A 20 -14.66 0.57 45.30
C GLY A 20 -13.84 -0.06 44.20
N ILE A 21 -14.31 -1.13 43.72
CA ILE A 21 -14.28 -1.66 42.36
C ILE A 21 -13.41 -0.82 41.41
N PHE A 22 -12.10 -1.11 41.39
CA PHE A 22 -11.24 -0.79 40.26
C PHE A 22 -11.53 -1.83 39.18
N LEU A 23 -12.66 -1.62 38.48
CA LEU A 23 -12.97 -2.35 37.26
C LEU A 23 -11.91 -1.97 36.23
N ILE A 24 -10.81 -2.71 36.22
CA ILE A 24 -9.87 -2.66 35.10
C ILE A 24 -10.65 -3.20 33.91
N THR A 25 -11.28 -2.31 33.17
CA THR A 25 -11.69 -2.63 31.80
C THR A 25 -10.41 -2.92 31.04
N LEU A 26 -10.03 -4.19 30.97
CA LEU A 26 -9.14 -4.69 29.92
C LEU A 26 -9.89 -4.41 28.60
N THR A 27 -9.71 -3.21 28.05
CA THR A 27 -9.97 -3.00 26.64
C THR A 27 -8.92 -3.83 25.94
N CYS A 28 -9.28 -5.04 25.54
CA CYS A 28 -8.58 -5.77 24.49
C CYS A 28 -8.66 -4.90 23.24
N SER A 29 -7.76 -3.93 23.12
CA SER A 29 -7.46 -3.37 21.82
C SER A 29 -6.78 -4.49 21.04
N ASN A 30 -7.51 -5.11 20.12
CA ASN A 30 -6.98 -5.97 19.08
C ASN A 30 -6.07 -5.13 18.17
N HIS A 31 -4.97 -4.62 18.70
CA HIS A 31 -3.87 -4.13 17.90
C HIS A 31 -3.24 -5.37 17.28
N LYS A 32 -3.60 -5.70 16.04
CA LYS A 32 -2.81 -6.63 15.23
C LYS A 32 -1.37 -6.13 15.32
N LYS A 33 -0.51 -6.92 15.97
CA LYS A 33 0.92 -6.61 16.08
C LYS A 33 1.46 -6.44 14.67
N THR A 34 1.94 -5.26 14.34
CA THR A 34 2.74 -5.04 13.14
C THR A 34 3.86 -6.07 13.15
N LYS A 35 4.00 -6.86 12.09
CA LYS A 35 5.05 -7.88 12.00
C LYS A 35 6.40 -7.18 12.23
N GLN A 36 7.12 -7.61 13.25
CA GLN A 36 8.50 -7.17 13.46
C GLN A 36 9.41 -8.11 12.68
N TYR A 37 10.29 -7.54 11.87
CA TYR A 37 11.27 -8.27 11.07
C TYR A 37 12.62 -8.28 11.80
N THR A 38 13.30 -9.41 11.80
CA THR A 38 14.70 -9.51 12.22
C THR A 38 15.61 -8.90 11.14
N GLN A 39 16.84 -8.54 11.50
CA GLN A 39 17.80 -8.00 10.54
C GLN A 39 18.06 -9.00 9.40
N SER A 40 18.16 -10.29 9.69
CA SER A 40 18.34 -11.34 8.67
C SER A 40 17.18 -11.42 7.70
N GLU A 41 15.93 -11.26 8.16
CA GLU A 41 14.76 -11.22 7.27
C GLU A 41 14.79 -9.96 6.38
N ILE A 42 15.18 -8.81 6.94
CA ILE A 42 15.32 -7.56 6.18
C ILE A 42 16.39 -7.70 5.09
N ASP A 43 17.54 -8.28 5.42
CA ASP A 43 18.63 -8.51 4.47
C ASP A 43 18.21 -9.48 3.35
N SER A 44 17.45 -10.52 3.68
CA SER A 44 16.88 -11.44 2.69
C SER A 44 15.92 -10.72 1.73
N LEU A 45 14.96 -9.97 2.26
CA LEU A 45 13.99 -9.21 1.46
C LEU A 45 14.68 -8.17 0.57
N LYS A 46 15.72 -7.50 1.09
CA LYS A 46 16.54 -6.57 0.30
C LYS A 46 17.25 -7.27 -0.86
N ASN A 47 17.81 -8.46 -0.62
CA ASN A 47 18.46 -9.25 -1.67
C ASN A 47 17.45 -9.72 -2.73
N GLU A 48 16.26 -10.17 -2.31
CA GLU A 48 15.17 -10.52 -3.23
C GLU A 48 14.76 -9.33 -4.10
N PHE A 49 14.65 -8.13 -3.51
CA PHE A 49 14.36 -6.91 -4.26
C PHE A 49 15.47 -6.56 -5.27
N ILE A 50 16.74 -6.69 -4.90
CA ILE A 50 17.87 -6.46 -5.82
C ILE A 50 17.79 -7.44 -7.00
N GLN A 51 17.50 -8.71 -6.75
CA GLN A 51 17.34 -9.71 -7.81
C GLN A 51 16.15 -9.40 -8.72
N TYR A 52 15.02 -8.96 -8.13
CA TYR A 52 13.86 -8.49 -8.89
C TYR A 52 14.23 -7.34 -9.84
N CYS A 53 14.95 -6.31 -9.35
CA CYS A 53 15.39 -5.19 -10.17
C CYS A 53 16.28 -5.65 -11.33
N GLN A 54 17.24 -6.53 -11.06
CA GLN A 54 18.14 -7.08 -12.08
C GLN A 54 17.39 -7.89 -13.15
N THR A 55 16.46 -8.74 -12.72
CA THR A 55 15.61 -9.52 -13.63
C THR A 55 14.77 -8.60 -14.50
N LYS A 56 14.14 -7.60 -13.91
CA LYS A 56 13.32 -6.64 -14.67
C LYS A 56 14.15 -5.82 -15.66
N ASP A 57 15.36 -5.42 -15.29
CA ASP A 57 16.28 -4.74 -16.20
C ASP A 57 16.66 -5.62 -17.40
N ASP A 58 16.97 -6.89 -17.16
CA ASP A 58 17.26 -7.84 -18.22
C ASP A 58 16.07 -8.06 -19.15
N GLU A 59 14.87 -8.25 -18.59
CA GLU A 59 13.64 -8.38 -19.35
C GLU A 59 13.34 -7.12 -20.17
N PHE A 60 13.50 -5.93 -19.61
CA PHE A 60 13.30 -4.68 -20.33
C PHE A 60 14.25 -4.54 -21.50
N LYS A 61 15.49 -4.98 -21.35
CA LYS A 61 16.49 -4.96 -22.42
C LYS A 61 16.22 -5.99 -23.49
N ASN A 62 15.87 -7.21 -23.12
CA ASN A 62 15.98 -8.38 -24.00
C ASN A 62 14.65 -8.99 -24.41
N ALA A 63 13.60 -8.91 -23.57
CA ALA A 63 12.33 -9.58 -23.84
C ALA A 63 11.57 -8.96 -25.02
N ASP A 64 10.84 -9.77 -25.78
CA ASP A 64 10.02 -9.32 -26.92
C ASP A 64 8.85 -8.43 -26.49
N TRP A 65 8.33 -8.68 -25.29
CA TRP A 65 7.21 -7.92 -24.72
C TRP A 65 7.66 -6.56 -24.11
N SER A 66 8.95 -6.29 -24.02
CA SER A 66 9.51 -5.08 -23.41
C SER A 66 8.78 -3.79 -23.87
N PRO A 67 8.46 -2.88 -22.95
CA PRO A 67 7.85 -1.61 -23.30
C PRO A 67 8.80 -0.65 -24.01
N LEU A 68 10.11 -0.91 -23.99
CA LEU A 68 11.10 -0.08 -24.65
C LEU A 68 10.98 -0.15 -26.18
N THR A 69 11.27 0.95 -26.86
CA THR A 69 11.44 0.91 -28.31
C THR A 69 12.75 0.22 -28.69
N PRO A 70 12.90 -0.30 -29.92
CA PRO A 70 14.17 -0.89 -30.35
C PRO A 70 15.36 0.07 -30.18
N GLY A 71 15.15 1.38 -30.43
CA GLY A 71 16.18 2.40 -30.23
C GLY A 71 16.53 2.61 -28.74
N ASP A 72 15.53 2.58 -27.87
CA ASP A 72 15.75 2.71 -26.42
C ASP A 72 16.49 1.48 -25.86
N LYS A 73 16.20 0.27 -26.34
CA LYS A 73 16.89 -0.96 -25.92
C LYS A 73 18.40 -0.91 -26.16
N VAL A 74 18.84 -0.28 -27.27
CA VAL A 74 20.29 -0.14 -27.61
C VAL A 74 21.03 0.66 -26.54
N SER A 75 20.42 1.73 -26.05
CA SER A 75 21.02 2.62 -25.03
C SER A 75 20.58 2.30 -23.59
N PHE A 76 19.76 1.29 -23.41
CA PHE A 76 19.24 0.94 -22.09
C PHE A 76 20.34 0.36 -21.20
N GLY A 77 20.55 0.99 -20.05
CA GLY A 77 21.44 0.48 -19.00
C GLY A 77 20.67 -0.27 -17.92
N ALA A 78 19.85 0.45 -17.20
CA ALA A 78 19.00 -0.06 -16.11
C ALA A 78 17.85 0.91 -15.83
N LEU A 79 16.83 0.45 -15.14
CA LEU A 79 15.81 1.29 -14.52
C LEU A 79 16.39 1.90 -13.23
N ASN A 80 15.75 2.97 -12.76
CA ASN A 80 16.16 3.61 -11.52
C ASN A 80 15.18 3.27 -10.41
N TYR A 81 15.71 2.93 -9.25
CA TYR A 81 14.92 2.57 -8.07
C TYR A 81 15.39 3.38 -6.85
N PHE A 82 14.50 3.51 -5.86
CA PHE A 82 14.91 3.83 -4.50
C PHE A 82 15.54 2.61 -3.83
N ASP A 83 16.31 2.83 -2.78
CA ASP A 83 16.79 1.74 -1.94
C ASP A 83 15.63 1.04 -1.26
N TYR A 84 15.78 -0.29 -1.05
CA TYR A 84 14.79 -1.06 -0.30
C TYR A 84 14.67 -0.56 1.14
N ASP A 85 13.45 -0.27 1.56
CA ASP A 85 13.12 0.12 2.95
C ASP A 85 11.94 -0.72 3.44
N ILE A 86 12.18 -1.55 4.47
CA ILE A 86 11.17 -2.42 5.09
C ILE A 86 9.96 -1.67 5.62
N THR A 87 10.10 -0.38 5.94
CA THR A 87 9.02 0.46 6.46
C THR A 87 7.93 0.75 5.44
N PHE A 88 8.16 0.46 4.15
CA PHE A 88 7.18 0.55 3.08
C PHE A 88 6.48 -0.78 2.77
N ARG A 89 6.68 -1.81 3.61
CA ARG A 89 6.06 -3.12 3.48
C ARG A 89 4.96 -3.31 4.51
N TYR A 90 3.73 -3.48 4.06
CA TYR A 90 2.54 -3.58 4.90
C TYR A 90 1.81 -4.89 4.69
N GLN A 91 1.26 -5.45 5.78
CA GLN A 91 0.27 -6.53 5.73
C GLN A 91 -1.04 -5.95 6.26
N LEU A 92 -2.02 -5.81 5.40
CA LEU A 92 -3.25 -5.10 5.70
C LEU A 92 -4.48 -5.92 5.33
N LYS A 93 -5.52 -5.79 6.14
CA LYS A 93 -6.83 -6.29 5.78
C LYS A 93 -7.48 -5.32 4.80
N ILE A 94 -8.06 -5.86 3.72
CA ILE A 94 -8.87 -5.07 2.82
C ILE A 94 -10.24 -4.77 3.46
N ASN A 95 -10.72 -3.55 3.28
CA ASN A 95 -12.08 -3.15 3.62
C ASN A 95 -12.90 -3.16 2.32
N THR A 96 -13.67 -4.22 2.10
CA THR A 96 -14.53 -4.32 0.91
C THR A 96 -15.76 -3.43 1.05
N TYR A 97 -16.25 -2.90 -0.07
CA TYR A 97 -17.50 -2.15 -0.10
C TYR A 97 -18.69 -3.11 -0.14
N ASP A 98 -19.74 -2.82 0.64
CA ASP A 98 -21.00 -3.59 0.62
C ASP A 98 -21.70 -3.47 -0.74
N ASN A 99 -21.67 -2.26 -1.33
CA ASN A 99 -22.15 -2.00 -2.69
C ASN A 99 -20.95 -1.86 -3.63
N GLN A 100 -20.75 -2.85 -4.48
CA GLN A 100 -19.66 -2.89 -5.46
C GLN A 100 -20.17 -2.38 -6.81
N ASP A 101 -20.30 -1.07 -6.95
CA ASP A 101 -20.75 -0.44 -8.19
C ASP A 101 -19.75 -0.66 -9.33
N THR A 102 -20.29 -0.96 -10.50
CA THR A 102 -19.50 -0.94 -11.73
C THR A 102 -19.29 0.51 -12.16
N ILE A 103 -18.04 0.86 -12.39
CA ILE A 103 -17.60 2.17 -12.84
C ILE A 103 -16.88 2.08 -14.19
N GLU A 104 -16.87 3.20 -14.90
CA GLU A 104 -16.03 3.37 -16.07
C GLU A 104 -14.75 4.13 -15.68
N VAL A 105 -13.62 3.56 -16.03
CA VAL A 105 -12.29 4.12 -15.73
C VAL A 105 -11.55 4.40 -17.04
N THR A 106 -10.70 5.42 -17.04
CA THR A 106 -10.04 5.90 -18.24
C THR A 106 -8.58 5.48 -18.28
N GLY A 107 -8.12 5.19 -19.49
CA GLY A 107 -6.71 5.10 -19.79
C GLY A 107 -6.09 6.45 -20.16
N SER A 108 -4.77 6.48 -20.35
CA SER A 108 -4.01 7.69 -20.68
C SER A 108 -4.21 8.18 -22.12
N LYS A 109 -4.87 7.40 -22.98
CA LYS A 109 -5.21 7.79 -24.36
C LYS A 109 -6.71 8.09 -24.48
N ALA A 110 -7.05 9.05 -25.30
CA ALA A 110 -8.43 9.40 -25.58
C ALA A 110 -9.22 8.18 -26.08
N GLY A 111 -10.41 7.96 -25.50
CA GLY A 111 -11.30 6.85 -25.86
C GLY A 111 -10.93 5.48 -25.26
N ASP A 112 -9.86 5.37 -24.46
CA ASP A 112 -9.56 4.14 -23.72
C ASP A 112 -10.42 4.09 -22.44
N LEU A 113 -11.61 3.54 -22.58
CA LEU A 113 -12.56 3.33 -21.50
C LEU A 113 -12.57 1.86 -21.10
N ARG A 114 -12.53 1.58 -19.80
CA ARG A 114 -12.52 0.23 -19.24
C ARG A 114 -13.52 0.13 -18.11
N LYS A 115 -14.08 -1.06 -17.92
CA LYS A 115 -14.99 -1.34 -16.81
C LYS A 115 -14.21 -1.87 -15.61
N ALA A 116 -14.55 -1.37 -14.45
CA ALA A 116 -14.03 -1.82 -13.17
C ALA A 116 -15.15 -1.84 -12.15
N VAL A 117 -14.90 -2.51 -11.05
CA VAL A 117 -15.74 -2.46 -9.84
C VAL A 117 -14.96 -1.78 -8.75
N ARG A 118 -15.58 -0.87 -8.01
CA ARG A 118 -15.00 -0.36 -6.75
C ARG A 118 -15.03 -1.49 -5.74
N TYR A 119 -13.89 -2.16 -5.58
CA TYR A 119 -13.82 -3.39 -4.80
C TYR A 119 -13.70 -3.14 -3.31
N GLY A 120 -12.83 -2.21 -2.92
CA GLY A 120 -12.56 -1.90 -1.53
C GLY A 120 -11.37 -0.96 -1.39
N TYR A 121 -10.82 -0.89 -0.18
CA TYR A 121 -9.69 -0.02 0.11
C TYR A 121 -8.82 -0.58 1.24
N PHE A 122 -7.58 -0.11 1.31
CA PHE A 122 -6.68 -0.27 2.45
C PHE A 122 -6.48 1.07 3.13
N ASP A 123 -6.49 1.09 4.46
CA ASP A 123 -6.00 2.21 5.24
C ASP A 123 -4.61 1.88 5.78
N PHE A 124 -3.61 2.70 5.49
CA PHE A 124 -2.26 2.56 6.02
C PHE A 124 -1.74 3.88 6.58
N LYS A 125 -0.94 3.76 7.64
CA LYS A 125 -0.33 4.92 8.27
C LYS A 125 1.10 5.11 7.77
N ARG A 126 1.40 6.33 7.34
CA ARG A 126 2.76 6.77 7.05
C ARG A 126 2.97 8.14 7.66
N ASP A 127 4.05 8.29 8.44
CA ASP A 127 4.30 9.50 9.21
C ASP A 127 3.10 9.87 10.09
N ALA A 128 2.60 11.10 10.02
CA ALA A 128 1.42 11.54 10.74
C ALA A 128 0.10 11.31 9.97
N HIS A 129 0.16 10.80 8.73
CA HIS A 129 -0.99 10.67 7.84
C HIS A 129 -1.56 9.25 7.84
N ILE A 130 -2.89 9.15 7.79
CA ILE A 130 -3.59 7.92 7.42
C ILE A 130 -3.97 8.09 5.95
N ASN A 131 -3.41 7.21 5.12
CA ASN A 131 -3.65 7.20 3.69
C ASN A 131 -4.65 6.10 3.35
N ARG A 132 -5.64 6.41 2.51
CA ARG A 132 -6.58 5.44 1.97
C ARG A 132 -6.18 5.11 0.54
N LEU A 133 -6.05 3.81 0.27
CA LEU A 133 -5.66 3.28 -1.03
C LEU A 133 -6.84 2.49 -1.61
N GLU A 134 -7.58 3.10 -2.53
CA GLU A 134 -8.68 2.46 -3.27
C GLU A 134 -8.15 1.32 -4.14
N VAL A 135 -8.93 0.26 -4.20
CA VAL A 135 -8.67 -0.94 -5.00
C VAL A 135 -9.82 -1.13 -5.99
N TRP A 136 -9.49 -1.20 -7.25
CA TRP A 136 -10.45 -1.56 -8.29
C TRP A 136 -10.28 -3.02 -8.69
N LYS A 137 -11.40 -3.70 -8.94
CA LYS A 137 -11.41 -4.98 -9.61
C LYS A 137 -11.70 -4.74 -11.08
N MET A 138 -10.68 -4.90 -11.91
CA MET A 138 -10.80 -4.70 -13.35
C MET A 138 -11.62 -5.83 -13.97
N MET A 139 -12.57 -5.45 -14.81
CA MET A 139 -13.36 -6.43 -15.56
C MET A 139 -12.59 -6.89 -16.80
N PRO A 140 -12.75 -8.16 -17.20
CA PRO A 140 -12.15 -8.69 -18.41
C PRO A 140 -12.50 -7.84 -19.64
N ARG A 141 -11.55 -7.62 -20.52
CA ARG A 141 -11.77 -6.95 -21.82
C ARG A 141 -12.09 -7.95 -22.94
N LYS A 142 -11.67 -9.19 -22.76
CA LYS A 142 -11.87 -10.33 -23.65
C LYS A 142 -12.21 -11.55 -22.83
N ASP A 143 -12.81 -12.56 -23.44
CA ASP A 143 -13.19 -13.81 -22.77
C ASP A 143 -11.98 -14.59 -22.23
N SER A 144 -10.78 -14.33 -22.76
CA SER A 144 -9.52 -14.94 -22.29
C SER A 144 -8.87 -14.23 -21.10
N ASP A 145 -9.39 -13.04 -20.76
CA ASP A 145 -8.83 -12.23 -19.67
C ASP A 145 -9.48 -12.67 -18.34
N GLU A 146 -8.75 -12.51 -17.25
CA GLU A 146 -9.27 -12.68 -15.90
C GLU A 146 -9.50 -11.33 -15.22
N ALA A 147 -10.49 -11.28 -14.32
CA ALA A 147 -10.67 -10.13 -13.46
C ALA A 147 -9.50 -10.09 -12.45
N HIS A 148 -8.88 -8.92 -12.28
CA HIS A 148 -7.76 -8.74 -11.38
C HIS A 148 -7.89 -7.46 -10.56
N LEU A 149 -7.26 -7.42 -9.39
CA LEU A 149 -7.20 -6.23 -8.57
C LEU A 149 -6.18 -5.26 -9.15
N PHE A 150 -6.56 -4.00 -9.21
CA PHE A 150 -5.72 -2.91 -9.69
C PHE A 150 -5.51 -1.90 -8.57
N VAL A 151 -4.25 -1.55 -8.34
CA VAL A 151 -3.83 -0.50 -7.43
C VAL A 151 -2.90 0.45 -8.18
N GLY A 152 -3.36 1.67 -8.36
CA GLY A 152 -2.56 2.75 -8.91
C GLY A 152 -2.65 3.97 -7.99
N PHE A 153 -1.58 4.76 -7.88
CA PHE A 153 -1.52 5.89 -6.95
C PHE A 153 -0.55 6.97 -7.41
N TRP A 154 -0.76 8.17 -6.86
CA TRP A 154 0.22 9.26 -6.84
C TRP A 154 0.63 9.55 -5.41
N ASP A 155 1.83 10.03 -5.23
CA ASP A 155 2.35 10.50 -3.96
C ASP A 155 3.14 11.81 -4.15
N ALA A 156 3.66 12.38 -3.06
CA ALA A 156 4.38 13.66 -3.14
C ALA A 156 5.64 13.62 -4.01
N THR A 157 6.16 12.44 -4.39
CA THR A 157 7.30 12.30 -5.30
C THR A 157 6.90 12.35 -6.78
N SER A 158 5.59 12.21 -7.10
CA SER A 158 5.08 12.14 -8.46
C SER A 158 5.35 13.42 -9.25
N GLY A 159 6.00 13.27 -10.40
CA GLY A 159 6.43 14.40 -11.25
C GLY A 159 7.75 15.05 -10.82
N GLN A 160 8.36 14.59 -9.73
CA GLN A 160 9.68 15.04 -9.24
C GLN A 160 10.70 13.92 -9.36
N GLU A 161 10.59 12.89 -8.52
CA GLU A 161 11.47 11.72 -8.49
C GLU A 161 10.83 10.49 -9.14
N THR A 162 9.50 10.43 -9.17
CA THR A 162 8.74 9.33 -9.77
C THR A 162 7.86 9.81 -10.91
N TYR A 163 7.31 8.88 -11.68
CA TYR A 163 6.55 9.16 -12.89
C TYR A 163 5.32 10.05 -12.62
N PRO A 164 5.11 11.14 -13.38
CA PRO A 164 4.00 12.07 -13.15
C PRO A 164 2.62 11.46 -13.38
N GLY A 165 2.50 10.39 -14.14
CA GLY A 165 1.25 9.64 -14.36
C GLY A 165 0.88 8.70 -13.22
N GLY A 166 1.66 8.66 -12.13
CA GLY A 166 1.49 7.74 -11.01
C GLY A 166 2.18 6.40 -11.23
N ARG A 167 2.20 5.61 -10.18
CA ARG A 167 2.78 4.26 -10.16
C ARG A 167 1.72 3.23 -9.85
N TYR A 168 2.01 1.97 -10.16
CA TYR A 168 1.16 0.82 -9.87
C TYR A 168 1.82 -0.05 -8.80
N LEU A 169 0.99 -0.82 -8.12
CA LEU A 169 1.42 -1.79 -7.14
C LEU A 169 0.63 -3.08 -7.32
N ASP A 170 1.34 -4.18 -7.53
CA ASP A 170 0.75 -5.52 -7.45
C ASP A 170 0.65 -5.92 -5.99
N ILE A 171 -0.52 -6.39 -5.59
CA ILE A 171 -0.82 -6.81 -4.22
C ILE A 171 -0.98 -8.32 -4.18
N GLN A 172 -0.47 -8.93 -3.13
CA GLN A 172 -0.54 -10.38 -2.93
C GLN A 172 -1.47 -10.71 -1.77
N GLU A 173 -2.48 -11.54 -2.02
CA GLU A 173 -3.29 -12.12 -0.95
C GLU A 173 -2.47 -13.16 -0.19
N LEU A 174 -2.38 -13.01 1.13
CA LEU A 174 -1.64 -13.90 2.03
C LEU A 174 -2.59 -14.87 2.75
N GLU A 175 -3.70 -14.35 3.22
CA GLU A 175 -4.79 -15.04 3.90
C GLU A 175 -6.08 -14.37 3.46
N GLU A 176 -7.23 -14.94 3.83
CA GLU A 176 -8.53 -14.34 3.52
C GLU A 176 -8.59 -12.87 3.95
N ASP A 177 -8.79 -11.98 2.99
CA ASP A 177 -8.84 -10.51 3.15
C ASP A 177 -7.54 -9.85 3.66
N ILE A 178 -6.44 -10.60 3.84
CA ILE A 178 -5.14 -10.03 4.24
C ILE A 178 -4.21 -9.98 3.04
N TYR A 179 -3.74 -8.79 2.73
CA TYR A 179 -2.87 -8.54 1.57
C TYR A 179 -1.51 -8.01 1.99
N LEU A 180 -0.50 -8.41 1.23
CA LEU A 180 0.82 -7.80 1.25
C LEU A 180 0.83 -6.62 0.26
N LEU A 181 1.13 -5.45 0.79
CA LEU A 181 1.39 -4.22 0.03
C LEU A 181 2.85 -3.84 0.27
N ASP A 182 3.72 -4.18 -0.67
CA ASP A 182 5.13 -3.81 -0.60
C ASP A 182 5.45 -2.74 -1.63
N PHE A 183 5.40 -1.47 -1.21
CA PHE A 183 5.63 -0.32 -2.10
C PHE A 183 7.05 -0.25 -2.65
N ASN A 184 8.00 -1.04 -2.11
CA ASN A 184 9.32 -1.18 -2.73
C ASN A 184 9.23 -1.77 -4.14
N TYR A 185 8.17 -2.51 -4.44
CA TYR A 185 7.89 -3.06 -5.77
C TYR A 185 6.95 -2.18 -6.60
N ALA A 186 6.62 -0.96 -6.15
CA ALA A 186 5.84 -0.04 -6.97
C ALA A 186 6.58 0.30 -8.26
N TYR A 187 5.86 0.28 -9.39
CA TYR A 187 6.44 0.39 -10.72
C TYR A 187 5.71 1.39 -11.62
N ASN A 188 6.43 1.89 -12.62
CA ASN A 188 5.85 2.76 -13.63
C ASN A 188 4.99 1.97 -14.63
N PRO A 189 3.83 2.50 -15.02
CA PRO A 189 3.06 1.92 -16.12
C PRO A 189 3.83 2.00 -17.45
N TYR A 190 3.54 1.11 -18.39
CA TYR A 190 4.25 1.02 -19.66
C TYR A 190 4.24 2.31 -20.49
N CYS A 191 3.25 3.18 -20.30
CA CYS A 191 3.21 4.49 -20.96
C CYS A 191 4.31 5.44 -20.47
N ALA A 192 4.97 5.18 -19.35
CA ALA A 192 6.15 5.90 -18.90
C ALA A 192 7.38 5.65 -19.80
N TYR A 193 7.39 4.54 -20.53
CA TYR A 193 8.52 4.13 -21.38
C TYR A 193 8.23 4.31 -22.87
N SER A 194 6.96 4.22 -23.27
CA SER A 194 6.57 4.32 -24.68
C SER A 194 5.14 4.82 -24.84
N ASN A 195 4.95 5.78 -25.72
CA ASN A 195 3.66 6.36 -26.08
C ASN A 195 2.73 5.38 -26.84
N ARG A 196 3.21 4.19 -27.23
CA ARG A 196 2.37 3.16 -27.85
C ARG A 196 1.35 2.54 -26.89
N TYR A 197 1.58 2.63 -25.56
CA TYR A 197 0.69 2.10 -24.55
C TYR A 197 -0.34 3.11 -24.08
N SER A 198 -1.50 2.60 -23.67
CA SER A 198 -2.49 3.33 -22.88
C SER A 198 -2.62 2.63 -21.53
N CYS A 199 -2.34 3.35 -20.47
CA CYS A 199 -2.30 2.82 -19.11
C CYS A 199 -3.42 3.46 -18.30
N LEU A 200 -3.97 2.74 -17.33
CA LEU A 200 -5.01 3.26 -16.46
C LEU A 200 -4.54 4.51 -15.71
N ILE A 201 -5.42 5.46 -15.60
CA ILE A 201 -5.19 6.60 -14.70
C ILE A 201 -5.61 6.15 -13.30
N PRO A 202 -4.74 6.25 -12.29
CA PRO A 202 -5.10 5.92 -10.91
C PRO A 202 -6.32 6.74 -10.43
N PRO A 203 -7.13 6.23 -9.48
CA PRO A 203 -8.20 7.01 -8.88
C PRO A 203 -7.68 8.25 -8.16
N LEU A 204 -8.40 9.36 -8.23
CA LEU A 204 -7.98 10.62 -7.59
C LEU A 204 -7.88 10.47 -6.07
N GLU A 205 -8.64 9.58 -5.49
CA GLU A 205 -8.61 9.21 -4.08
C GLU A 205 -7.26 8.65 -3.65
N ASN A 206 -6.51 8.04 -4.59
CA ASN A 206 -5.18 7.51 -4.37
C ASN A 206 -4.06 8.55 -4.58
N ARG A 207 -4.36 9.81 -4.37
CA ARG A 207 -3.36 10.89 -4.39
C ARG A 207 -2.95 11.22 -2.96
N PHE A 208 -1.75 10.80 -2.58
CA PHE A 208 -1.20 11.00 -1.25
C PHE A 208 -0.35 12.25 -1.16
N GLU A 209 -0.49 13.00 -0.07
CA GLU A 209 0.42 14.11 0.27
C GLU A 209 1.74 13.61 0.86
N THR A 210 1.79 12.36 1.29
CA THR A 210 2.97 11.69 1.83
C THR A 210 3.92 11.27 0.70
N ALA A 211 5.22 11.46 0.89
CA ALA A 211 6.23 10.96 -0.04
C ALA A 211 6.48 9.47 0.17
N LEU A 212 6.32 8.67 -0.89
CA LEU A 212 6.67 7.25 -0.88
C LEU A 212 8.00 7.06 -1.63
N THR A 213 9.11 7.31 -0.94
CA THR A 213 10.49 7.20 -1.46
C THR A 213 10.94 5.75 -1.54
N CYS A 214 10.21 4.95 -2.31
CA CYS A 214 10.41 3.52 -2.53
C CYS A 214 9.95 3.14 -3.94
N GLY A 215 10.38 1.97 -4.44
CA GLY A 215 10.02 1.48 -5.76
C GLY A 215 10.73 2.21 -6.89
N GLU A 216 10.13 2.19 -8.05
CA GLU A 216 10.71 2.68 -9.30
C GLU A 216 10.64 4.21 -9.41
N LYS A 217 11.76 4.82 -9.83
CA LYS A 217 11.88 6.25 -10.13
C LYS A 217 11.48 6.55 -11.57
N ILE A 218 11.45 7.84 -11.92
CA ILE A 218 11.21 8.29 -13.28
C ILE A 218 12.26 7.71 -14.24
N TYR A 219 11.80 7.14 -15.36
CA TYR A 219 12.69 6.55 -16.38
C TYR A 219 13.40 7.63 -17.20
N LYS A 220 12.65 8.59 -17.73
CA LYS A 220 13.16 9.74 -18.47
C LYS A 220 12.45 11.00 -17.99
N LYS A 221 13.18 12.09 -17.82
CA LYS A 221 12.56 13.42 -17.67
C LYS A 221 12.03 13.83 -19.04
N HIS A 222 10.74 14.05 -19.11
CA HIS A 222 10.06 14.58 -20.30
C HIS A 222 10.17 16.11 -20.34
#